data_30b2aada4dcc81e4ced73b3feee2583c
#
_entry.id   30b2aada4dcc81e4ced73b3feee2583c
#
_cell.length_a   1.000
_cell.length_b   1.000
_cell.length_c   1.000
_cell.angle_alpha   90.00
_cell.angle_beta   90.00
_cell.angle_gamma   90.00
#
_symmetry.space_group_name_H-M   'P 1'
#
loop_
_entity.id
_entity.type
_entity.pdbx_description
1 polymer ?
#
loop_
_entity_poly.entity_id
_entity_poly.type
_entity_poly.pdbx_seq_one_letter_code
_entity_poly.pdbx_strand_id
1 'polypeptide(L)'
;MNKAEIQNLIKDIIEKTTVSVNKITIDEEKPSTFHPDTDGTTWFSVEVSEPRFFWDRGGEALFAINHLVRKIIEAKNPKDDDLAEKQGLGILVDVNGFQKKRVENIHAIAHMMAERARYFKSNIEVDPMPAFERRIIHEFLSDATDLKTESQGEGHARRVVIKYIGAI
;
A
#
# COMPACT_ATOMS: atom_id res chain seq x y z
N MET A 1 -0.35 10.27 19.54
CA MET A 1 -1.62 9.52 19.72
C MET A 1 -1.29 8.05 19.97
N ASN A 2 -2.00 7.40 20.92
CA ASN A 2 -1.86 5.95 21.12
C ASN A 2 -2.74 5.14 20.15
N LYS A 3 -2.54 3.80 20.08
CA LYS A 3 -3.28 2.92 19.14
C LYS A 3 -4.81 3.00 19.31
N ALA A 4 -5.30 3.11 20.55
CA ALA A 4 -6.74 3.20 20.83
C ALA A 4 -7.34 4.55 20.39
N GLU A 5 -6.61 5.65 20.55
CA GLU A 5 -7.03 6.96 20.04
C GLU A 5 -7.10 6.98 18.50
N ILE A 6 -6.18 6.28 17.85
CA ILE A 6 -6.18 6.15 16.39
C ILE A 6 -7.36 5.30 15.91
N GLN A 7 -7.68 4.19 16.62
CA GLN A 7 -8.88 3.40 16.31
C GLN A 7 -10.16 4.23 16.42
N ASN A 8 -10.29 5.02 17.48
CA ASN A 8 -11.44 5.92 17.66
C ASN A 8 -11.51 6.99 16.57
N LEU A 9 -10.37 7.58 16.19
CA LEU A 9 -10.30 8.54 15.09
C LEU A 9 -10.76 7.92 13.76
N ILE A 10 -10.27 6.71 13.43
CA ILE A 10 -10.66 5.99 12.22
C ILE A 10 -12.17 5.71 12.23
N LYS A 11 -12.68 5.23 13.37
CA LYS A 11 -14.12 4.98 13.53
C LYS A 11 -14.95 6.24 13.31
N ASP A 12 -14.59 7.33 13.96
CA ASP A 12 -15.30 8.62 13.84
C ASP A 12 -15.30 9.16 12.39
N ILE A 13 -14.18 9.03 11.68
CA ILE A 13 -14.10 9.45 10.27
C ILE A 13 -15.03 8.61 9.40
N ILE A 14 -15.00 7.28 9.56
CA ILE A 14 -15.83 6.38 8.75
C ILE A 14 -17.32 6.56 9.06
N GLU A 15 -17.70 6.65 10.33
CA GLU A 15 -19.10 6.83 10.74
C GLU A 15 -19.67 8.18 10.28
N LYS A 16 -18.84 9.21 10.12
CA LYS A 16 -19.25 10.49 9.49
C LYS A 16 -19.59 10.35 8.01
N THR A 17 -19.15 9.30 7.34
CA THR A 17 -19.58 8.98 5.96
C THR A 17 -20.92 8.23 5.91
N THR A 18 -21.62 8.11 7.04
CA THR A 18 -22.88 7.36 7.20
C THR A 18 -22.74 5.83 7.10
N VAL A 19 -21.54 5.30 7.01
CA VAL A 19 -21.27 3.86 6.99
C VAL A 19 -21.01 3.36 8.41
N SER A 20 -21.72 2.30 8.82
CA SER A 20 -21.54 1.69 10.14
C SER A 20 -20.28 0.84 10.20
N VAL A 21 -19.48 1.07 11.23
CA VAL A 21 -18.29 0.26 11.55
C VAL A 21 -18.70 -0.90 12.46
N ASN A 22 -18.50 -2.13 12.00
CA ASN A 22 -18.81 -3.33 12.77
C ASN A 22 -17.68 -3.69 13.72
N LYS A 23 -16.42 -3.61 13.24
CA LYS A 23 -15.25 -4.00 14.00
C LYS A 23 -14.00 -3.27 13.51
N ILE A 24 -13.08 -2.96 14.40
CA ILE A 24 -11.73 -2.50 14.08
C ILE A 24 -10.73 -3.37 14.82
N THR A 25 -9.82 -4.00 14.09
CA THR A 25 -8.71 -4.76 14.65
C THR A 25 -7.37 -4.15 14.22
N ILE A 26 -6.36 -4.37 15.04
CA ILE A 26 -4.99 -4.02 14.67
C ILE A 26 -4.34 -5.33 14.26
N ASP A 27 -3.92 -5.42 13.00
CA ASP A 27 -3.19 -6.58 12.52
C ASP A 27 -1.73 -6.42 12.92
N GLU A 28 -1.30 -7.22 13.88
CA GLU A 28 0.11 -7.31 14.30
C GLU A 28 0.91 -8.20 13.34
N GLU A 29 0.23 -9.11 12.66
CA GLU A 29 0.82 -9.91 11.59
C GLU A 29 0.79 -9.11 10.28
N LYS A 30 1.94 -8.57 9.90
CA LYS A 30 2.15 -8.03 8.55
C LYS A 30 1.79 -9.13 7.55
N PRO A 31 1.04 -8.84 6.47
CA PRO A 31 0.95 -9.80 5.37
C PRO A 31 2.37 -10.24 5.02
N SER A 32 2.62 -11.55 4.94
CA SER A 32 3.93 -12.15 4.66
C SER A 32 4.58 -11.68 3.34
N THR A 33 3.88 -10.86 2.61
CA THR A 33 4.21 -10.26 1.32
C THR A 33 4.72 -8.82 1.42
N PHE A 34 4.68 -8.20 2.62
CA PHE A 34 5.35 -6.94 2.86
C PHE A 34 6.74 -7.20 3.41
N HIS A 35 7.76 -6.71 2.74
CA HIS A 35 9.14 -6.76 3.21
C HIS A 35 9.27 -6.14 4.61
N PRO A 36 10.13 -6.70 5.49
CA PRO A 36 10.35 -6.22 6.85
C PRO A 36 10.85 -4.77 6.93
N ASP A 37 11.33 -4.19 5.81
CA ASP A 37 11.85 -2.82 5.75
C ASP A 37 10.77 -1.73 5.65
N THR A 38 9.48 -2.08 5.53
CA THR A 38 8.39 -1.15 5.84
C THR A 38 8.20 -1.06 7.36
N ASP A 39 9.31 -0.85 8.04
CA ASP A 39 9.38 -0.80 9.49
C ASP A 39 8.40 0.22 10.05
N GLY A 40 7.50 -0.27 10.87
CA GLY A 40 6.62 0.53 11.69
C GLY A 40 5.20 0.76 11.15
N THR A 41 4.79 0.22 9.99
CA THR A 41 3.41 0.36 9.53
C THR A 41 2.44 -0.46 10.39
N THR A 42 1.55 0.21 11.09
CA THR A 42 0.46 -0.41 11.85
C THR A 42 -0.77 -0.51 10.95
N TRP A 43 -1.26 -1.72 10.74
CA TRP A 43 -2.45 -1.98 9.95
C TRP A 43 -3.70 -1.96 10.85
N PHE A 44 -4.68 -1.18 10.42
CA PHE A 44 -6.00 -1.13 11.03
C PHE A 44 -7.00 -1.76 10.07
N SER A 45 -7.40 -2.99 10.35
CA SER A 45 -8.44 -3.68 9.59
C SER A 45 -9.81 -3.26 10.11
N VAL A 46 -10.60 -2.67 9.24
CA VAL A 46 -11.93 -2.16 9.53
C VAL A 46 -12.98 -2.97 8.80
N GLU A 47 -13.90 -3.56 9.52
CA GLU A 47 -15.07 -4.22 8.95
C GLU A 47 -16.25 -3.24 8.94
N VAL A 48 -16.81 -2.98 7.77
CA VAL A 48 -17.98 -2.12 7.57
C VAL A 48 -19.10 -2.87 6.90
N SER A 49 -20.33 -2.40 7.10
CA SER A 49 -21.54 -2.98 6.50
C SER A 49 -21.63 -2.75 4.99
N GLU A 50 -21.15 -1.61 4.51
CA GLU A 50 -21.24 -1.21 3.11
C GLU A 50 -19.87 -0.82 2.52
N PRO A 51 -19.02 -1.81 2.18
CA PRO A 51 -17.64 -1.54 1.76
C PRO A 51 -17.54 -0.90 0.37
N ARG A 52 -18.60 -0.95 -0.45
CA ARG A 52 -18.60 -0.38 -1.82
C ARG A 52 -18.20 1.09 -1.88
N PHE A 53 -18.61 1.88 -0.90
CA PHE A 53 -18.23 3.29 -0.80
C PHE A 53 -16.72 3.52 -0.80
N PHE A 54 -15.97 2.55 -0.24
CA PHE A 54 -14.51 2.65 -0.13
C PHE A 54 -13.78 1.97 -1.28
N TRP A 55 -14.43 1.05 -2.01
CA TRP A 55 -13.83 0.24 -3.07
C TRP A 55 -14.05 0.81 -4.47
N ASP A 56 -15.11 1.58 -4.65
CA ASP A 56 -15.43 2.19 -5.94
C ASP A 56 -14.30 3.07 -6.44
N ARG A 57 -14.21 3.19 -7.75
CA ARG A 57 -13.15 3.97 -8.44
C ARG A 57 -11.74 3.57 -8.03
N GLY A 58 -11.51 2.26 -7.80
CA GLY A 58 -10.19 1.77 -7.42
C GLY A 58 -9.76 2.10 -5.99
N GLY A 59 -10.70 2.46 -5.11
CA GLY A 59 -10.42 2.73 -3.69
C GLY A 59 -10.08 4.19 -3.38
N GLU A 60 -10.46 5.15 -4.23
CA GLU A 60 -10.17 6.59 -4.02
C GLU A 60 -10.61 7.08 -2.64
N ALA A 61 -11.82 6.70 -2.18
CA ALA A 61 -12.32 7.08 -0.87
C ALA A 61 -11.46 6.50 0.26
N LEU A 62 -11.01 5.26 0.14
CA LEU A 62 -10.13 4.62 1.11
C LEU A 62 -8.75 5.30 1.16
N PHE A 63 -8.20 5.69 0.01
CA PHE A 63 -6.95 6.46 -0.04
C PHE A 63 -7.11 7.84 0.60
N ALA A 64 -8.24 8.51 0.37
CA ALA A 64 -8.55 9.80 1.02
C ALA A 64 -8.63 9.68 2.54
N ILE A 65 -9.27 8.62 3.06
CA ILE A 65 -9.32 8.35 4.50
C ILE A 65 -7.92 8.10 5.06
N ASN A 66 -7.12 7.27 4.39
CA ASN A 66 -5.74 7.04 4.78
C ASN A 66 -4.91 8.34 4.84
N HIS A 67 -5.13 9.22 3.87
CA HIS A 67 -4.48 10.53 3.86
C HIS A 67 -4.94 11.41 5.02
N LEU A 68 -6.25 11.50 5.26
CA LEU A 68 -6.83 12.30 6.35
C LEU A 68 -6.35 11.82 7.72
N VAL A 69 -6.39 10.50 7.98
CA VAL A 69 -5.92 9.92 9.24
C VAL A 69 -4.46 10.32 9.50
N ARG A 70 -3.60 10.16 8.50
CA ARG A 70 -2.18 10.56 8.61
C ARG A 70 -2.03 12.04 8.91
N LYS A 71 -2.71 12.90 8.18
CA LYS A 71 -2.63 14.36 8.38
C LYS A 71 -3.14 14.82 9.74
N ILE A 72 -4.18 14.19 10.27
CA ILE A 72 -4.69 14.51 11.62
C ILE A 72 -3.67 14.07 12.69
N ILE A 73 -3.03 12.92 12.50
CA ILE A 73 -2.02 12.43 13.45
C ILE A 73 -0.77 13.31 13.41
N GLU A 74 -0.30 13.69 12.22
CA GLU A 74 0.81 14.65 12.05
C GLU A 74 0.50 15.99 12.74
N ALA A 75 -0.70 16.52 12.52
CA ALA A 75 -1.10 17.79 13.15
C ALA A 75 -1.18 17.75 14.69
N LYS A 76 -1.50 16.58 15.24
CA LYS A 76 -1.56 16.39 16.70
C LYS A 76 -0.21 16.11 17.36
N ASN A 77 0.81 15.73 16.58
CA ASN A 77 2.17 15.42 17.05
C ASN A 77 3.23 16.30 16.34
N PRO A 78 3.20 17.64 16.48
CA PRO A 78 4.05 18.54 15.71
C PRO A 78 5.54 18.53 16.09
N LYS A 79 5.97 17.71 17.05
CA LYS A 79 7.35 17.72 17.59
C LYS A 79 8.29 16.68 16.98
N ASP A 80 7.84 15.86 16.06
CA ASP A 80 8.63 14.77 15.48
C ASP A 80 8.86 14.94 13.96
N ASP A 81 9.20 16.17 13.51
CA ASP A 81 9.50 16.42 12.09
C ASP A 81 10.64 15.51 11.56
N ASP A 82 11.64 15.20 12.38
CA ASP A 82 12.73 14.28 12.00
C ASP A 82 12.36 12.78 12.10
N LEU A 83 11.33 12.42 12.88
CA LEU A 83 10.85 11.05 13.03
C LEU A 83 9.69 10.75 12.08
N ALA A 84 8.93 11.75 11.63
CA ALA A 84 7.83 11.59 10.69
C ALA A 84 8.33 11.24 9.29
N GLU A 85 9.50 11.72 8.87
CA GLU A 85 10.14 11.31 7.61
C GLU A 85 10.92 10.00 7.71
N LYS A 86 11.51 9.69 8.90
CA LYS A 86 12.33 8.48 9.10
C LYS A 86 11.59 7.27 9.66
N GLN A 87 10.51 7.50 10.37
CA GLN A 87 9.56 6.46 10.81
C GLN A 87 8.23 6.74 10.12
N GLY A 88 8.17 6.87 8.79
CA GLY A 88 6.92 7.19 8.12
C GLY A 88 5.81 6.58 8.93
N LEU A 89 5.00 7.40 9.64
CA LEU A 89 3.95 6.90 10.51
C LEU A 89 3.09 5.98 9.66
N GLY A 90 3.59 4.76 9.56
CA GLY A 90 3.05 3.75 8.74
C GLY A 90 1.72 3.32 9.33
N ILE A 91 0.71 4.15 9.14
CA ILE A 91 -0.65 3.78 9.45
C ILE A 91 -1.33 3.49 8.14
N LEU A 92 -1.86 2.30 8.04
CA LEU A 92 -2.69 1.88 6.92
C LEU A 92 -4.05 1.43 7.45
N VAL A 93 -5.09 2.06 6.93
CA VAL A 93 -6.48 1.65 7.15
C VAL A 93 -6.89 0.77 5.99
N ASP A 94 -7.24 -0.47 6.29
CA ASP A 94 -7.80 -1.42 5.33
C ASP A 94 -9.27 -1.66 5.62
N VAL A 95 -10.12 -1.56 4.61
CA VAL A 95 -11.56 -1.79 4.74
C VAL A 95 -11.92 -3.12 4.07
N ASN A 96 -12.42 -4.07 4.90
CA ASN A 96 -12.86 -5.40 4.47
C ASN A 96 -11.81 -6.15 3.61
N GLY A 97 -10.52 -5.97 3.88
CA GLY A 97 -9.43 -6.65 3.19
C GLY A 97 -9.14 -6.15 1.77
N PHE A 98 -9.61 -4.95 1.39
CA PHE A 98 -9.41 -4.40 0.05
C PHE A 98 -7.94 -4.18 -0.28
N GLN A 99 -7.19 -3.54 0.63
CA GLN A 99 -5.77 -3.28 0.43
C GLN A 99 -4.96 -4.58 0.39
N LYS A 100 -5.28 -5.54 1.26
CA LYS A 100 -4.63 -6.86 1.28
C LYS A 100 -4.77 -7.57 -0.06
N LYS A 101 -5.99 -7.68 -0.58
CA LYS A 101 -6.26 -8.29 -1.90
C LYS A 101 -5.54 -7.54 -3.03
N ARG A 102 -5.47 -6.22 -2.95
CA ARG A 102 -4.78 -5.40 -3.95
C ARG A 102 -3.29 -5.70 -3.99
N VAL A 103 -2.65 -5.80 -2.82
CA VAL A 103 -1.23 -6.18 -2.69
C VAL A 103 -0.99 -7.58 -3.26
N GLU A 104 -1.82 -8.57 -2.89
CA GLU A 104 -1.74 -9.94 -3.41
C GLU A 104 -1.83 -9.97 -4.95
N ASN A 105 -2.74 -9.20 -5.54
CA ASN A 105 -2.88 -9.10 -6.99
C ASN A 105 -1.63 -8.47 -7.64
N ILE A 106 -1.05 -7.45 -7.04
CA ILE A 106 0.16 -6.80 -7.56
C ILE A 106 1.35 -7.75 -7.50
N HIS A 107 1.49 -8.55 -6.44
CA HIS A 107 2.52 -9.59 -6.37
C HIS A 107 2.34 -10.64 -7.48
N ALA A 108 1.11 -11.09 -7.73
CA ALA A 108 0.83 -12.02 -8.82
C ALA A 108 1.22 -11.43 -10.19
N ILE A 109 0.89 -10.16 -10.44
CA ILE A 109 1.28 -9.44 -11.65
C ILE A 109 2.82 -9.33 -11.73
N ALA A 110 3.48 -8.92 -10.66
CA ALA A 110 4.93 -8.79 -10.62
C ALA A 110 5.63 -10.11 -10.91
N HIS A 111 5.17 -11.20 -10.29
CA HIS A 111 5.69 -12.54 -10.54
C HIS A 111 5.52 -12.95 -12.00
N MET A 112 4.32 -12.81 -12.55
CA MET A 112 4.04 -13.16 -13.95
C MET A 112 4.89 -12.35 -14.92
N MET A 113 5.05 -11.05 -14.71
CA MET A 113 5.84 -10.19 -15.58
C MET A 113 7.34 -10.45 -15.44
N ALA A 114 7.81 -10.82 -14.24
CA ALA A 114 9.18 -11.26 -14.01
C ALA A 114 9.50 -12.55 -14.78
N GLU A 115 8.61 -13.55 -14.72
CA GLU A 115 8.76 -14.79 -15.51
C GLU A 115 8.77 -14.52 -17.01
N ARG A 116 7.94 -13.60 -17.49
CA ARG A 116 7.96 -13.19 -18.91
C ARG A 116 9.29 -12.53 -19.28
N ALA A 117 9.85 -11.66 -18.41
CA ALA A 117 11.13 -11.03 -18.66
C ALA A 117 12.27 -12.06 -18.75
N ARG A 118 12.25 -13.08 -17.89
CA ARG A 118 13.20 -14.21 -17.92
C ARG A 118 13.07 -15.05 -19.18
N TYR A 119 11.84 -15.41 -19.51
CA TYR A 119 11.57 -16.28 -20.67
C TYR A 119 11.99 -15.63 -22.00
N PHE A 120 11.60 -14.36 -22.19
CA PHE A 120 11.90 -13.64 -23.42
C PHE A 120 13.28 -12.95 -23.40
N LYS A 121 13.99 -12.98 -22.26
CA LYS A 121 15.29 -12.27 -22.05
C LYS A 121 15.21 -10.82 -22.50
N SER A 122 14.12 -10.15 -22.18
CA SER A 122 13.80 -8.79 -22.63
C SER A 122 13.15 -7.96 -21.55
N ASN A 123 13.13 -6.65 -21.75
CA ASN A 123 12.43 -5.74 -20.86
C ASN A 123 10.91 -5.91 -21.03
N ILE A 124 10.21 -5.98 -19.92
CA ILE A 124 8.73 -6.07 -19.88
C ILE A 124 8.19 -4.83 -19.16
N GLU A 125 7.26 -4.15 -19.80
CA GLU A 125 6.52 -3.05 -19.19
C GLU A 125 5.28 -3.60 -18.48
N VAL A 126 5.06 -3.18 -17.25
CA VAL A 126 3.82 -3.42 -16.52
C VAL A 126 2.84 -2.28 -16.83
N ASP A 127 1.56 -2.52 -16.72
CA ASP A 127 0.55 -1.49 -16.93
C ASP A 127 0.78 -0.27 -16.01
N PRO A 128 0.41 0.95 -16.44
CA PRO A 128 0.50 2.13 -15.61
C PRO A 128 -0.22 1.96 -14.27
N MET A 129 0.41 2.38 -13.19
CA MET A 129 -0.14 2.21 -11.85
C MET A 129 0.33 3.32 -10.89
N PRO A 130 -0.43 3.58 -9.79
CA PRO A 130 -0.05 4.54 -8.75
C PRO A 130 1.32 4.26 -8.12
N ALA A 131 1.93 5.28 -7.52
CA ALA A 131 3.25 5.17 -6.89
C ALA A 131 3.35 4.09 -5.81
N PHE A 132 2.27 3.90 -5.03
CA PHE A 132 2.19 2.86 -4.02
C PHE A 132 2.34 1.45 -4.62
N GLU A 133 1.62 1.16 -5.72
CA GLU A 133 1.67 -0.14 -6.39
C GLU A 133 3.03 -0.39 -7.06
N ARG A 134 3.61 0.65 -7.66
CA ARG A 134 4.96 0.55 -8.25
C ARG A 134 6.00 0.20 -7.21
N ARG A 135 5.88 0.76 -6.00
CA ARG A 135 6.76 0.45 -4.89
C ARG A 135 6.67 -1.02 -4.49
N ILE A 136 5.46 -1.60 -4.42
CA ILE A 136 5.25 -3.01 -4.13
C ILE A 136 6.01 -3.91 -5.13
N ILE A 137 5.94 -3.59 -6.44
CA ILE A 137 6.67 -4.36 -7.45
C ILE A 137 8.18 -4.24 -7.26
N HIS A 138 8.69 -3.03 -6.97
CA HIS A 138 10.12 -2.83 -6.72
C HIS A 138 10.60 -3.63 -5.52
N GLU A 139 9.84 -3.61 -4.42
CA GLU A 139 10.14 -4.36 -3.21
C GLU A 139 10.07 -5.88 -3.44
N PHE A 140 9.02 -6.35 -4.11
CA PHE A 140 8.84 -7.77 -4.39
C PHE A 140 9.96 -8.37 -5.25
N LEU A 141 10.54 -7.59 -6.15
CA LEU A 141 11.61 -8.02 -7.05
C LEU A 141 13.01 -7.57 -6.59
N SER A 142 13.14 -6.98 -5.41
CA SER A 142 14.42 -6.43 -4.91
C SER A 142 15.53 -7.48 -4.80
N ASP A 143 15.16 -8.71 -4.41
CA ASP A 143 16.10 -9.81 -4.19
C ASP A 143 16.42 -10.60 -5.47
N ALA A 144 15.78 -10.25 -6.59
CA ALA A 144 16.03 -10.92 -7.85
C ALA A 144 17.37 -10.44 -8.46
N THR A 145 18.37 -11.31 -8.50
CA THR A 145 19.72 -11.00 -9.02
C THR A 145 19.79 -10.89 -10.54
N ASP A 146 18.82 -11.45 -11.23
CA ASP A 146 18.72 -11.51 -12.70
C ASP A 146 17.78 -10.45 -13.30
N LEU A 147 17.11 -9.68 -12.44
CA LEU A 147 16.16 -8.63 -12.84
C LEU A 147 16.49 -7.29 -12.19
N LYS A 148 16.17 -6.23 -12.90
CA LYS A 148 16.19 -4.85 -12.37
C LYS A 148 14.88 -4.16 -12.68
N THR A 149 14.34 -3.44 -11.73
CA THR A 149 13.08 -2.70 -11.88
C THR A 149 13.33 -1.20 -11.95
N GLU A 150 12.62 -0.51 -12.82
CA GLU A 150 12.71 0.93 -12.99
C GLU A 150 11.33 1.53 -13.24
N SER A 151 11.01 2.66 -12.57
CA SER A 151 9.78 3.40 -12.84
C SER A 151 9.98 4.41 -13.97
N GLN A 152 9.27 4.24 -15.08
CA GLN A 152 9.35 5.09 -16.27
C GLN A 152 8.00 5.77 -16.57
N GLY A 153 8.06 6.90 -17.30
CA GLY A 153 6.90 7.71 -17.66
C GLY A 153 6.55 8.76 -16.61
N GLU A 154 5.52 9.55 -16.91
CA GLU A 154 5.07 10.67 -16.08
C GLU A 154 3.57 10.59 -15.79
N GLY A 155 3.15 11.20 -14.66
CA GLY A 155 1.75 11.29 -14.27
C GLY A 155 1.04 9.93 -14.25
N HIS A 156 -0.12 9.86 -14.89
CA HIS A 156 -0.95 8.65 -14.94
C HIS A 156 -0.39 7.56 -15.86
N ALA A 157 0.53 7.89 -16.76
CA ALA A 157 1.17 6.93 -17.66
C ALA A 157 2.42 6.25 -17.03
N ARG A 158 2.77 6.64 -15.80
CA ARG A 158 3.96 6.12 -15.14
C ARG A 158 3.78 4.65 -14.72
N ARG A 159 4.77 3.83 -15.07
CA ARG A 159 4.73 2.36 -14.95
C ARG A 159 6.06 1.80 -14.46
N VAL A 160 6.06 0.52 -14.09
CA VAL A 160 7.30 -0.22 -13.82
C VAL A 160 7.74 -0.94 -15.09
N VAL A 161 9.03 -0.86 -15.36
CA VAL A 161 9.71 -1.66 -16.38
C VAL A 161 10.60 -2.67 -15.66
N ILE A 162 10.37 -3.95 -15.91
CA ILE A 162 11.19 -5.05 -15.40
C ILE A 162 12.21 -5.38 -16.48
N LYS A 163 13.49 -5.18 -16.17
CA LYS A 163 14.61 -5.38 -17.10
C LYS A 163 15.28 -6.70 -16.78
N TYR A 164 15.46 -7.53 -17.79
CA TYR A 164 16.28 -8.72 -17.67
C TYR A 164 17.76 -8.32 -17.82
N ILE A 165 18.58 -8.61 -16.82
CA ILE A 165 20.02 -8.30 -16.82
C ILE A 165 20.90 -9.55 -16.94
N GLY A 166 20.28 -10.74 -16.98
CA GLY A 166 20.98 -12.02 -17.01
C GLY A 166 21.36 -12.50 -15.63
N ALA A 167 21.51 -13.82 -15.47
CA ALA A 167 22.09 -14.38 -14.24
C ALA A 167 23.60 -14.01 -14.21
N ILE A 168 24.01 -13.38 -13.12
CA ILE A 168 25.43 -13.12 -12.81
C ILE A 168 26.06 -14.41 -12.29
#